data_32499717c86176a0a80b5efbc240940f
#
_entry.id   32499717c86176a0a80b5efbc240940f
#
_cell.length_a   1.000
_cell.length_b   1.000
_cell.length_c   1.000
_cell.angle_alpha   90.00
_cell.angle_beta   90.00
_cell.angle_gamma   90.00
#
_symmetry.space_group_name_H-M   'P 1'
#
loop_
_entity.id
_entity.type
_entity.pdbx_description
1 polymer ?
#
loop_
_entity_poly.entity_id
_entity_poly.type
_entity_poly.pdbx_seq_one_letter_code
_entity_poly.pdbx_strand_id
1 'polypeptide(L)'
;MILANAAGTMNIESLITDLAFILLLGALVTVIFKWIKQPVVLGYIVAGFLASPNFTPLPSVTTEANIEFWAQLGIVILLFSLGLEFSFKKLLNVGGSAVVTALIIVCGMMATGFAIGKVLHFSHINSIFLGGMLSMSSTTIIIKAFTDLHLRQKKFASLVFAVLIVEDLFAVVMMVILSSVATGDNVEGGEMLFSVGKLVFFLIIWFLVGVYILPTVFKKANSFLNQDTLLVVSMGLCLGMAVFSVMCGFSLALGAVVIGSILAGTNMAERIEHVTTPVKDLFGAVFFISVGMMVQPDIIVQYWLPILILSAVVIVGMIIFGTAGMLITGQTLRVAIESGFSLTQIGEFAFIIASLGMSLGVLDPTIYPIVVAVSVITTFTTPYFIKMADPAYNLIEKHLPRRLHFLIDRYTQNITKTGVSTSAWIIILKRNMWRIVLYSIVLLAITICSQNYLMPYLENILPEWSRQRLHLRKMRWFEGD
;
A
#
# COMPACT_ATOMS: atom_id res chain seq x y z
N MET A 1 10.65 -27.51 6.28
CA MET A 1 11.96 -27.48 6.94
C MET A 1 12.45 -26.05 7.24
N ILE A 2 11.83 -25.00 6.69
CA ILE A 2 12.17 -23.57 6.95
C ILE A 2 11.53 -23.06 8.27
N LEU A 3 10.47 -23.70 8.78
CA LEU A 3 9.83 -23.34 10.04
C LEU A 3 10.48 -23.94 11.30
N ALA A 4 11.53 -24.73 11.15
CA ALA A 4 12.15 -25.46 12.27
C ALA A 4 13.40 -24.79 12.86
N ASN A 5 13.92 -23.69 12.30
CA ASN A 5 15.18 -23.06 12.72
C ASN A 5 15.03 -21.73 13.48
N ALA A 6 13.81 -21.28 13.76
CA ALA A 6 13.55 -20.13 14.65
C ALA A 6 13.07 -20.62 16.05
N ALA A 7 13.60 -21.75 16.51
CA ALA A 7 13.22 -22.33 17.80
C ALA A 7 14.03 -21.76 18.98
N GLY A 8 13.86 -20.49 19.25
CA GLY A 8 13.62 -20.11 20.64
C GLY A 8 12.19 -20.62 20.90
N THR A 9 12.02 -21.55 21.82
CA THR A 9 10.76 -22.28 22.11
C THR A 9 9.59 -21.30 22.26
N MET A 10 8.82 -21.08 21.17
CA MET A 10 7.53 -20.41 21.26
C MET A 10 6.66 -21.23 22.19
N ASN A 11 6.45 -20.76 23.40
CA ASN A 11 5.58 -21.42 24.35
C ASN A 11 4.13 -21.05 24.01
N ILE A 12 3.28 -22.05 23.75
CA ILE A 12 1.86 -21.84 23.41
C ILE A 12 1.15 -21.03 24.51
N GLU A 13 1.52 -21.26 25.77
CA GLU A 13 0.96 -20.52 26.92
C GLU A 13 1.31 -19.02 26.82
N SER A 14 2.54 -18.65 26.43
CA SER A 14 2.92 -17.26 26.26
C SER A 14 2.18 -16.60 25.11
N LEU A 15 2.00 -17.29 23.97
CA LEU A 15 1.23 -16.76 22.83
C LEU A 15 -0.23 -16.46 23.20
N ILE A 16 -0.88 -17.36 23.95
CA ILE A 16 -2.26 -17.15 24.39
C ILE A 16 -2.34 -15.99 25.39
N THR A 17 -1.38 -15.91 26.32
CA THR A 17 -1.31 -14.84 27.32
C THR A 17 -1.11 -13.49 26.64
N ASP A 18 -0.19 -13.40 25.68
CA ASP A 18 0.09 -12.19 24.92
C ASP A 18 -1.14 -11.75 24.10
N LEU A 19 -1.81 -12.68 23.41
CA LEU A 19 -3.04 -12.37 22.68
C LEU A 19 -4.15 -11.88 23.59
N ALA A 20 -4.34 -12.53 24.73
CA ALA A 20 -5.35 -12.11 25.72
C ALA A 20 -5.05 -10.69 26.23
N PHE A 21 -3.78 -10.39 26.53
CA PHE A 21 -3.35 -9.07 26.96
C PHE A 21 -3.58 -8.01 25.88
N ILE A 22 -3.17 -8.30 24.62
CA ILE A 22 -3.40 -7.43 23.45
C ILE A 22 -4.88 -7.12 23.29
N LEU A 23 -5.74 -8.12 23.34
CA LEU A 23 -7.18 -7.95 23.14
C LEU A 23 -7.86 -7.20 24.31
N LEU A 24 -7.48 -7.47 25.54
CA LEU A 24 -8.00 -6.73 26.70
C LEU A 24 -7.59 -5.26 26.67
N LEU A 25 -6.33 -5.00 26.37
CA LEU A 25 -5.82 -3.63 26.21
C LEU A 25 -6.51 -2.91 25.04
N GLY A 26 -6.65 -3.60 23.92
CA GLY A 26 -7.36 -3.10 22.74
C GLY A 26 -8.82 -2.76 23.05
N ALA A 27 -9.52 -3.61 23.80
CA ALA A 27 -10.90 -3.36 24.22
C ALA A 27 -11.00 -2.10 25.09
N LEU A 28 -10.14 -1.98 26.13
CA LEU A 28 -10.11 -0.82 27.01
C LEU A 28 -9.88 0.48 26.22
N VAL A 29 -8.85 0.47 25.38
CA VAL A 29 -8.47 1.65 24.59
C VAL A 29 -9.54 2.01 23.56
N THR A 30 -10.17 1.02 22.93
CA THR A 30 -11.29 1.28 22.01
C THR A 30 -12.41 2.05 22.68
N VAL A 31 -12.77 1.70 23.91
CA VAL A 31 -13.80 2.41 24.68
C VAL A 31 -13.37 3.84 24.97
N ILE A 32 -12.13 4.04 25.45
CA ILE A 32 -11.58 5.36 25.76
C ILE A 32 -11.54 6.25 24.52
N PHE A 33 -10.98 5.76 23.40
CA PHE A 33 -10.81 6.55 22.17
C PHE A 33 -12.16 6.87 21.50
N LYS A 34 -13.14 5.98 21.58
CA LYS A 34 -14.51 6.29 21.16
C LYS A 34 -15.15 7.39 22.04
N TRP A 35 -14.90 7.35 23.35
CA TRP A 35 -15.41 8.36 24.27
C TRP A 35 -14.83 9.74 24.00
N ILE A 36 -13.51 9.84 23.76
CA ILE A 36 -12.84 11.10 23.41
C ILE A 36 -12.97 11.47 21.91
N LYS A 37 -13.77 10.72 21.14
CA LYS A 37 -14.01 10.91 19.70
C LYS A 37 -12.77 10.91 18.83
N GLN A 38 -11.72 10.17 19.22
CA GLN A 38 -10.49 10.00 18.44
C GLN A 38 -10.55 8.73 17.58
N PRO A 39 -9.75 8.65 16.49
CA PRO A 39 -9.64 7.43 15.70
C PRO A 39 -9.15 6.26 16.54
N VAL A 40 -9.84 5.12 16.46
CA VAL A 40 -9.54 3.93 17.28
C VAL A 40 -8.16 3.35 16.93
N VAL A 41 -7.75 3.43 15.66
CA VAL A 41 -6.44 2.97 15.19
C VAL A 41 -5.30 3.69 15.94
N LEU A 42 -5.42 5.00 16.14
CA LEU A 42 -4.45 5.76 16.93
C LEU A 42 -4.40 5.24 18.39
N GLY A 43 -5.57 4.91 18.94
CA GLY A 43 -5.66 4.29 20.25
C GLY A 43 -4.93 2.96 20.34
N TYR A 44 -5.07 2.10 19.34
CA TYR A 44 -4.35 0.83 19.29
C TYR A 44 -2.83 1.02 19.28
N ILE A 45 -2.31 1.97 18.49
CA ILE A 45 -0.87 2.28 18.46
C ILE A 45 -0.40 2.80 19.82
N VAL A 46 -1.14 3.72 20.44
CA VAL A 46 -0.81 4.25 21.79
C VAL A 46 -0.86 3.14 22.83
N ALA A 47 -1.87 2.28 22.78
CA ALA A 47 -1.97 1.14 23.68
C ALA A 47 -0.77 0.20 23.54
N GLY A 48 -0.40 -0.12 22.29
CA GLY A 48 0.77 -0.94 22.02
C GLY A 48 2.06 -0.31 22.53
N PHE A 49 2.25 0.99 22.33
CA PHE A 49 3.39 1.72 22.86
C PHE A 49 3.48 1.62 24.41
N LEU A 50 2.36 1.80 25.10
CA LEU A 50 2.29 1.68 26.55
C LEU A 50 2.52 0.25 27.07
N ALA A 51 2.16 -0.76 26.26
CA ALA A 51 2.35 -2.17 26.57
C ALA A 51 3.68 -2.75 26.04
N SER A 52 4.51 -1.90 25.42
CA SER A 52 5.82 -2.30 24.89
C SER A 52 6.72 -2.83 25.99
N PRO A 53 7.52 -3.89 25.74
CA PRO A 53 8.58 -4.33 26.64
C PRO A 53 9.56 -3.20 27.00
N ASN A 54 9.67 -2.20 26.16
CA ASN A 54 10.53 -1.03 26.38
C ASN A 54 9.89 0.04 27.29
N PHE A 55 8.62 -0.12 27.70
CA PHE A 55 7.92 0.79 28.60
C PHE A 55 7.70 0.14 29.96
N THR A 56 8.68 0.23 30.82
CA THR A 56 8.79 -0.51 32.09
C THR A 56 7.70 -0.32 33.16
N PRO A 57 6.83 0.73 33.16
CA PRO A 57 5.84 0.92 34.24
C PRO A 57 4.62 -0.02 34.18
N LEU A 58 4.35 -0.69 33.05
CA LEU A 58 3.18 -1.54 32.84
C LEU A 58 3.59 -2.99 32.52
N PRO A 59 2.70 -3.97 32.78
CA PRO A 59 2.90 -5.33 32.29
C PRO A 59 3.07 -5.32 30.78
N SER A 60 4.05 -6.06 30.27
CA SER A 60 4.37 -6.12 28.84
C SER A 60 4.28 -7.54 28.30
N VAL A 61 4.21 -7.65 26.99
CA VAL A 61 4.31 -8.92 26.25
C VAL A 61 5.69 -9.55 26.49
N THR A 62 5.75 -10.85 26.56
CA THR A 62 6.92 -11.59 27.09
C THR A 62 8.11 -11.60 26.13
N THR A 63 7.90 -11.57 24.82
CA THR A 63 9.00 -11.67 23.83
C THR A 63 8.72 -10.89 22.55
N GLU A 64 9.75 -10.27 21.98
CA GLU A 64 9.66 -9.57 20.67
C GLU A 64 9.22 -10.51 19.54
N ALA A 65 9.62 -11.78 19.56
CA ALA A 65 9.23 -12.76 18.57
C ALA A 65 7.70 -13.00 18.52
N ASN A 66 7.03 -12.94 19.67
CA ASN A 66 5.58 -13.07 19.74
C ASN A 66 4.88 -11.83 19.16
N ILE A 67 5.44 -10.64 19.41
CA ILE A 67 4.90 -9.38 18.85
C ILE A 67 4.98 -9.44 17.31
N GLU A 68 6.12 -9.86 16.78
CA GLU A 68 6.31 -9.99 15.33
C GLU A 68 5.36 -11.03 14.73
N PHE A 69 5.16 -12.18 15.38
CA PHE A 69 4.21 -13.20 14.94
C PHE A 69 2.78 -12.65 14.83
N TRP A 70 2.29 -11.94 15.85
CA TRP A 70 0.97 -11.36 15.86
C TRP A 70 0.82 -10.23 14.84
N ALA A 71 1.86 -9.42 14.67
CA ALA A 71 1.91 -8.38 13.64
C ALA A 71 1.82 -9.00 12.24
N GLN A 72 2.60 -10.05 11.95
CA GLN A 72 2.57 -10.73 10.64
C GLN A 72 1.23 -11.41 10.35
N LEU A 73 0.62 -12.06 11.33
CA LEU A 73 -0.70 -12.66 11.15
C LEU A 73 -1.76 -11.58 10.90
N GLY A 74 -1.71 -10.50 11.68
CA GLY A 74 -2.61 -9.35 11.51
C GLY A 74 -2.51 -8.72 10.12
N ILE A 75 -1.28 -8.51 9.63
CA ILE A 75 -1.04 -7.92 8.31
C ILE A 75 -1.57 -8.79 7.16
N VAL A 76 -1.40 -10.11 7.25
CA VAL A 76 -1.90 -11.06 6.22
C VAL A 76 -3.42 -10.97 6.10
N ILE A 77 -4.14 -10.92 7.22
CA ILE A 77 -5.60 -10.83 7.23
C ILE A 77 -6.08 -9.45 6.77
N LEU A 78 -5.40 -8.38 7.20
CA LEU A 78 -5.70 -7.03 6.73
C LEU A 78 -5.53 -6.91 5.22
N LEU A 79 -4.42 -7.39 4.68
CA LEU A 79 -4.11 -7.33 3.26
C LEU A 79 -5.04 -8.20 2.41
N PHE A 80 -5.46 -9.33 2.93
CA PHE A 80 -6.49 -10.14 2.30
C PHE A 80 -7.80 -9.36 2.18
N SER A 81 -8.25 -8.74 3.25
CA SER A 81 -9.47 -7.93 3.25
C SER A 81 -9.37 -6.74 2.31
N LEU A 82 -8.21 -6.08 2.30
CA LEU A 82 -7.94 -5.00 1.36
C LEU A 82 -8.02 -5.49 -0.08
N GLY A 83 -7.41 -6.66 -0.38
CA GLY A 83 -7.54 -7.29 -1.68
C GLY A 83 -9.01 -7.53 -2.08
N LEU A 84 -9.89 -7.90 -1.12
CA LEU A 84 -11.33 -8.07 -1.35
C LEU A 84 -12.04 -6.74 -1.67
N GLU A 85 -11.64 -5.65 -1.07
CA GLU A 85 -12.17 -4.31 -1.39
C GLU A 85 -11.76 -3.86 -2.79
N PHE A 86 -10.71 -4.48 -3.35
CA PHE A 86 -10.11 -4.18 -4.63
C PHE A 86 -10.92 -4.75 -5.79
N SER A 87 -11.89 -3.99 -6.28
CA SER A 87 -12.66 -4.37 -7.46
C SER A 87 -12.30 -3.51 -8.67
N PHE A 88 -11.87 -4.13 -9.76
CA PHE A 88 -11.69 -3.46 -11.05
C PHE A 88 -12.94 -2.69 -11.52
N LYS A 89 -14.14 -3.14 -11.12
CA LYS A 89 -15.38 -2.42 -11.42
C LYS A 89 -15.48 -1.11 -10.64
N LYS A 90 -15.04 -1.08 -9.37
CA LYS A 90 -14.98 0.16 -8.58
C LYS A 90 -13.99 1.14 -9.20
N LEU A 91 -12.81 0.66 -9.64
CA LEU A 91 -11.78 1.48 -10.30
C LEU A 91 -12.28 2.11 -11.62
N LEU A 92 -13.05 1.37 -12.41
CA LEU A 92 -13.62 1.90 -13.66
C LEU A 92 -14.66 3.00 -13.45
N ASN A 93 -15.27 3.05 -12.26
CA ASN A 93 -16.23 4.08 -11.86
C ASN A 93 -15.57 5.28 -11.16
N VAL A 94 -14.30 5.15 -10.76
CA VAL A 94 -13.50 6.25 -10.22
C VAL A 94 -13.12 7.18 -11.38
N GLY A 95 -13.48 8.44 -11.31
CA GLY A 95 -13.23 9.41 -12.38
C GLY A 95 -11.73 9.60 -12.65
N GLY A 96 -11.37 9.91 -13.89
CA GLY A 96 -9.98 10.15 -14.30
C GLY A 96 -9.25 11.21 -13.47
N SER A 97 -9.99 12.14 -12.89
CA SER A 97 -9.47 13.16 -11.97
C SER A 97 -8.81 12.54 -10.73
N ALA A 98 -9.43 11.53 -10.13
CA ALA A 98 -8.89 10.87 -8.95
C ALA A 98 -7.63 10.06 -9.28
N VAL A 99 -7.61 9.37 -10.42
CA VAL A 99 -6.44 8.58 -10.85
C VAL A 99 -5.23 9.46 -11.10
N VAL A 100 -5.41 10.56 -11.81
CA VAL A 100 -4.30 11.49 -12.10
C VAL A 100 -3.83 12.18 -10.82
N THR A 101 -4.74 12.58 -9.94
CA THR A 101 -4.40 13.21 -8.65
C THR A 101 -3.61 12.23 -7.77
N ALA A 102 -4.08 10.99 -7.60
CA ALA A 102 -3.38 9.97 -6.84
C ALA A 102 -1.98 9.67 -7.41
N LEU A 103 -1.85 9.60 -8.74
CA LEU A 103 -0.55 9.40 -9.37
C LEU A 103 0.42 10.56 -9.07
N ILE A 104 -0.04 11.80 -9.12
CA ILE A 104 0.77 12.98 -8.81
C ILE A 104 1.20 12.95 -7.33
N ILE A 105 0.28 12.59 -6.41
CA ILE A 105 0.58 12.48 -4.99
C ILE A 105 1.63 11.38 -4.77
N VAL A 106 1.37 10.16 -5.25
CA VAL A 106 2.26 9.01 -5.02
C VAL A 106 3.64 9.26 -5.61
N CYS A 107 3.74 9.70 -6.87
CA CYS A 107 5.04 9.98 -7.50
C CYS A 107 5.76 11.16 -6.82
N GLY A 108 5.03 12.23 -6.51
CA GLY A 108 5.59 13.42 -5.86
C GLY A 108 6.10 13.13 -4.45
N MET A 109 5.29 12.44 -3.65
CA MET A 109 5.67 12.07 -2.29
C MET A 109 6.77 11.02 -2.25
N MET A 110 6.76 10.05 -3.17
CA MET A 110 7.83 9.07 -3.30
C MET A 110 9.17 9.71 -3.63
N ALA A 111 9.18 10.64 -4.59
CA ALA A 111 10.38 11.40 -4.94
C ALA A 111 10.87 12.29 -3.78
N THR A 112 9.94 12.96 -3.09
CA THR A 112 10.23 13.81 -1.94
C THR A 112 10.76 12.99 -0.77
N GLY A 113 10.12 11.88 -0.44
CA GLY A 113 10.55 10.98 0.64
C GLY A 113 11.92 10.35 0.36
N PHE A 114 12.17 9.97 -0.89
CA PHE A 114 13.49 9.51 -1.33
C PHE A 114 14.56 10.60 -1.15
N ALA A 115 14.29 11.82 -1.63
CA ALA A 115 15.22 12.94 -1.51
C ALA A 115 15.54 13.28 -0.04
N ILE A 116 14.52 13.34 0.81
CA ILE A 116 14.71 13.60 2.25
C ILE A 116 15.45 12.43 2.93
N GLY A 117 15.15 11.19 2.55
CA GLY A 117 15.90 10.02 3.04
C GLY A 117 17.40 10.14 2.75
N LYS A 118 17.76 10.61 1.55
CA LYS A 118 19.16 10.90 1.18
C LYS A 118 19.77 12.05 2.00
N VAL A 119 19.01 13.12 2.25
CA VAL A 119 19.44 14.25 3.11
C VAL A 119 19.67 13.78 4.56
N LEU A 120 18.84 12.85 5.05
CA LEU A 120 18.97 12.24 6.36
C LEU A 120 20.02 11.12 6.41
N HIS A 121 20.80 10.93 5.35
CA HIS A 121 21.86 9.92 5.22
C HIS A 121 21.38 8.46 5.29
N PHE A 122 20.12 8.18 4.97
CA PHE A 122 19.63 6.81 4.86
C PHE A 122 20.20 6.10 3.61
N SER A 123 20.30 4.79 3.67
CA SER A 123 20.71 3.95 2.54
C SER A 123 19.79 4.16 1.33
N HIS A 124 20.19 3.71 0.15
CA HIS A 124 19.38 3.84 -1.07
C HIS A 124 18.03 3.14 -0.91
N ILE A 125 18.05 1.90 -0.43
CA ILE A 125 16.86 1.07 -0.19
C ILE A 125 15.97 1.70 0.90
N ASN A 126 16.52 2.09 2.03
CA ASN A 126 15.78 2.77 3.09
C ASN A 126 15.09 4.04 2.60
N SER A 127 15.74 4.81 1.71
CA SER A 127 15.15 6.03 1.14
C SER A 127 13.99 5.72 0.17
N ILE A 128 14.08 4.63 -0.60
CA ILE A 128 12.99 4.16 -1.48
C ILE A 128 11.78 3.73 -0.63
N PHE A 129 12.01 2.88 0.38
CA PHE A 129 10.95 2.44 1.30
C PHE A 129 10.33 3.63 2.03
N LEU A 130 11.13 4.58 2.52
CA LEU A 130 10.64 5.80 3.14
C LEU A 130 9.73 6.58 2.19
N GLY A 131 10.12 6.78 0.94
CA GLY A 131 9.28 7.41 -0.08
C GLY A 131 7.93 6.72 -0.27
N GLY A 132 7.93 5.39 -0.35
CA GLY A 132 6.72 4.58 -0.42
C GLY A 132 5.82 4.76 0.82
N MET A 133 6.41 4.72 2.03
CA MET A 133 5.68 4.90 3.28
C MET A 133 5.04 6.29 3.41
N LEU A 134 5.74 7.35 2.99
CA LEU A 134 5.24 8.72 3.08
C LEU A 134 4.20 9.08 2.01
N SER A 135 4.01 8.26 1.00
CA SER A 135 3.12 8.54 -0.15
C SER A 135 1.68 8.05 0.03
N MET A 136 1.36 7.40 1.14
CA MET A 136 0.06 6.74 1.36
C MET A 136 -0.75 7.42 2.45
N SER A 137 -1.94 7.91 2.10
CA SER A 137 -2.89 8.51 3.06
C SER A 137 -3.79 7.45 3.70
N SER A 138 -4.41 7.78 4.85
CA SER A 138 -5.34 6.86 5.52
C SER A 138 -6.79 7.14 5.16
N THR A 139 -7.43 6.18 4.56
CA THR A 139 -8.86 6.21 4.24
C THR A 139 -9.70 6.28 5.52
N THR A 140 -9.37 5.47 6.53
CA THR A 140 -10.11 5.36 7.79
C THR A 140 -10.10 6.67 8.58
N ILE A 141 -8.94 7.33 8.69
CA ILE A 141 -8.78 8.59 9.44
C ILE A 141 -9.56 9.71 8.76
N ILE A 142 -9.50 9.81 7.43
CA ILE A 142 -10.21 10.86 6.67
C ILE A 142 -11.73 10.66 6.75
N ILE A 143 -12.22 9.42 6.60
CA ILE A 143 -13.65 9.11 6.75
C ILE A 143 -14.15 9.57 8.13
N LYS A 144 -13.38 9.24 9.18
CA LYS A 144 -13.70 9.64 10.56
C LYS A 144 -13.71 11.17 10.70
N ALA A 145 -12.66 11.85 10.24
CA ALA A 145 -12.55 13.31 10.31
C ALA A 145 -13.69 14.00 9.56
N PHE A 146 -14.03 13.57 8.35
CA PHE A 146 -15.15 14.14 7.59
C PHE A 146 -16.51 13.85 8.21
N THR A 147 -16.66 12.73 8.91
CA THR A 147 -17.89 12.42 9.65
C THR A 147 -18.04 13.34 10.84
N ASP A 148 -17.00 13.50 11.65
CA ASP A 148 -17.00 14.34 12.84
C ASP A 148 -17.14 15.84 12.52
N LEU A 149 -16.61 16.27 11.37
CA LEU A 149 -16.72 17.65 10.87
C LEU A 149 -17.96 17.90 9.98
N HIS A 150 -18.82 16.90 9.79
CA HIS A 150 -20.02 16.96 8.93
C HIS A 150 -19.72 17.35 7.47
N LEU A 151 -18.57 16.94 6.93
CA LEU A 151 -18.09 17.30 5.58
C LEU A 151 -18.35 16.22 4.51
N ARG A 152 -18.88 15.03 4.88
CA ARG A 152 -19.05 13.88 3.96
C ARG A 152 -19.84 14.16 2.69
N GLN A 153 -20.78 15.12 2.73
CA GLN A 153 -21.64 15.48 1.60
C GLN A 153 -21.02 16.56 0.69
N LYS A 154 -19.88 17.12 1.05
CA LYS A 154 -19.19 18.13 0.24
C LYS A 154 -18.57 17.50 -1.01
N LYS A 155 -18.54 18.27 -2.12
CA LYS A 155 -17.97 17.80 -3.39
C LYS A 155 -16.51 17.35 -3.25
N PHE A 156 -15.69 18.12 -2.54
CA PHE A 156 -14.29 17.75 -2.34
C PHE A 156 -14.13 16.43 -1.56
N ALA A 157 -15.01 16.15 -0.60
CA ALA A 157 -14.95 14.90 0.17
C ALA A 157 -15.14 13.66 -0.72
N SER A 158 -16.09 13.70 -1.66
CA SER A 158 -16.27 12.59 -2.61
C SER A 158 -15.08 12.41 -3.54
N LEU A 159 -14.39 13.49 -3.94
CA LEU A 159 -13.18 13.43 -4.74
C LEU A 159 -12.00 12.88 -3.94
N VAL A 160 -11.84 13.31 -2.67
CA VAL A 160 -10.83 12.78 -1.76
C VAL A 160 -11.03 11.27 -1.56
N PHE A 161 -12.26 10.81 -1.33
CA PHE A 161 -12.52 9.36 -1.23
C PHE A 161 -12.16 8.61 -2.52
N ALA A 162 -12.43 9.20 -3.68
CA ALA A 162 -12.04 8.60 -4.95
C ALA A 162 -10.51 8.53 -5.10
N VAL A 163 -9.77 9.55 -4.67
CA VAL A 163 -8.30 9.55 -4.64
C VAL A 163 -7.77 8.47 -3.71
N LEU A 164 -8.29 8.38 -2.49
CA LEU A 164 -7.88 7.39 -1.51
C LEU A 164 -8.06 5.94 -2.02
N ILE A 165 -9.19 5.63 -2.67
CA ILE A 165 -9.41 4.32 -3.30
C ILE A 165 -8.31 4.02 -4.34
N VAL A 166 -7.82 5.03 -5.04
CA VAL A 166 -6.75 4.85 -6.03
C VAL A 166 -5.39 4.76 -5.35
N GLU A 167 -5.14 5.53 -4.29
CA GLU A 167 -3.91 5.41 -3.47
C GLU A 167 -3.78 4.02 -2.87
N ASP A 168 -4.87 3.45 -2.33
CA ASP A 168 -4.88 2.07 -1.80
C ASP A 168 -4.49 1.06 -2.87
N LEU A 169 -4.90 1.28 -4.13
CA LEU A 169 -4.48 0.48 -5.27
C LEU A 169 -2.98 0.63 -5.56
N PHE A 170 -2.50 1.88 -5.58
CA PHE A 170 -1.07 2.14 -5.75
C PHE A 170 -0.23 1.54 -4.62
N ALA A 171 -0.74 1.50 -3.38
CA ALA A 171 -0.07 0.88 -2.27
C ALA A 171 0.18 -0.62 -2.51
N VAL A 172 -0.81 -1.33 -3.04
CA VAL A 172 -0.67 -2.75 -3.39
C VAL A 172 0.41 -2.95 -4.46
N VAL A 173 0.36 -2.15 -5.54
CA VAL A 173 1.37 -2.20 -6.60
C VAL A 173 2.76 -1.83 -6.06
N MET A 174 2.83 -0.83 -5.19
CA MET A 174 4.06 -0.38 -4.53
C MET A 174 4.69 -1.50 -3.70
N MET A 175 3.91 -2.23 -2.91
CA MET A 175 4.43 -3.37 -2.12
C MET A 175 5.04 -4.45 -3.00
N VAL A 176 4.42 -4.73 -4.15
CA VAL A 176 4.96 -5.68 -5.15
C VAL A 176 6.29 -5.18 -5.70
N ILE A 177 6.37 -3.90 -6.08
CA ILE A 177 7.60 -3.29 -6.61
C ILE A 177 8.69 -3.29 -5.53
N LEU A 178 8.38 -2.86 -4.31
CA LEU A 178 9.34 -2.81 -3.20
C LEU A 178 9.85 -4.19 -2.81
N SER A 179 8.99 -5.22 -2.81
CA SER A 179 9.44 -6.61 -2.61
C SER A 179 10.44 -7.04 -3.67
N SER A 180 10.21 -6.66 -4.93
CA SER A 180 11.11 -6.99 -6.04
C SER A 180 12.44 -6.25 -5.96
N VAL A 181 12.41 -4.98 -5.57
CA VAL A 181 13.63 -4.15 -5.37
C VAL A 181 14.44 -4.67 -4.18
N ALA A 182 13.78 -5.10 -3.10
CA ALA A 182 14.45 -5.62 -1.91
C ALA A 182 15.21 -6.93 -2.15
N THR A 183 14.71 -7.79 -3.03
CA THR A 183 15.37 -9.07 -3.37
C THR A 183 16.54 -8.91 -4.36
N GLY A 184 16.74 -7.69 -4.92
CA GLY A 184 17.69 -7.42 -6.00
C GLY A 184 19.06 -6.86 -5.60
N ASP A 185 19.47 -6.89 -4.33
CA ASP A 185 20.59 -6.09 -3.78
C ASP A 185 22.02 -6.51 -4.23
N ASN A 186 22.21 -7.47 -5.14
CA ASN A 186 23.51 -7.80 -5.75
C ASN A 186 23.39 -8.32 -7.19
N VAL A 187 22.40 -7.87 -7.93
CA VAL A 187 22.05 -8.52 -9.18
C VAL A 187 22.43 -7.64 -10.36
N GLU A 188 23.29 -8.15 -11.24
CA GLU A 188 23.49 -7.62 -12.59
C GLU A 188 22.12 -7.38 -13.25
N GLY A 189 21.94 -6.28 -13.99
CA GLY A 189 20.65 -5.82 -14.52
C GLY A 189 19.80 -6.91 -15.22
N GLY A 190 20.40 -8.02 -15.66
CA GLY A 190 19.71 -9.18 -16.22
C GLY A 190 18.92 -10.00 -15.21
N GLU A 191 19.41 -10.19 -13.99
CA GLU A 191 18.73 -10.95 -12.94
C GLU A 191 17.57 -10.16 -12.33
N MET A 192 17.70 -8.84 -12.21
CA MET A 192 16.62 -7.95 -11.80
C MET A 192 15.45 -8.06 -12.79
N LEU A 193 15.73 -8.02 -14.10
CA LEU A 193 14.71 -8.18 -15.13
C LEU A 193 14.06 -9.58 -15.06
N PHE A 194 14.83 -10.62 -14.76
CA PHE A 194 14.33 -11.98 -14.55
C PHE A 194 13.42 -12.08 -13.31
N SER A 195 13.79 -11.46 -12.19
CA SER A 195 12.98 -11.44 -10.95
C SER A 195 11.66 -10.69 -11.16
N VAL A 196 11.70 -9.53 -11.82
CA VAL A 196 10.48 -8.81 -12.22
C VAL A 196 9.64 -9.65 -13.19
N GLY A 197 10.27 -10.31 -14.16
CA GLY A 197 9.60 -11.22 -15.09
C GLY A 197 8.94 -12.40 -14.39
N LYS A 198 9.60 -13.01 -13.41
CA LYS A 198 9.06 -14.08 -12.56
C LYS A 198 7.84 -13.61 -11.77
N LEU A 199 7.92 -12.41 -11.18
CA LEU A 199 6.81 -11.82 -10.45
C LEU A 199 5.60 -11.56 -11.34
N VAL A 200 5.81 -10.91 -12.50
CA VAL A 200 4.76 -10.63 -13.48
C VAL A 200 4.12 -11.93 -13.99
N PHE A 201 4.93 -12.93 -14.29
CA PHE A 201 4.45 -14.25 -14.71
C PHE A 201 3.62 -14.93 -13.62
N PHE A 202 4.06 -14.90 -12.36
CA PHE A 202 3.33 -15.39 -11.21
C PHE A 202 1.96 -14.70 -11.08
N LEU A 203 1.95 -13.35 -11.12
CA LEU A 203 0.71 -12.58 -11.03
C LEU A 203 -0.25 -12.88 -12.19
N ILE A 204 0.25 -13.05 -13.42
CA ILE A 204 -0.56 -13.39 -14.59
C ILE A 204 -1.19 -14.77 -14.43
N ILE A 205 -0.42 -15.79 -14.06
CA ILE A 205 -0.95 -17.15 -13.85
C ILE A 205 -2.04 -17.13 -12.77
N TRP A 206 -1.78 -16.47 -11.64
CA TRP A 206 -2.74 -16.40 -10.55
C TRP A 206 -3.99 -15.62 -10.91
N PHE A 207 -3.84 -14.55 -11.66
CA PHE A 207 -4.97 -13.80 -12.17
C PHE A 207 -5.82 -14.67 -13.14
N LEU A 208 -5.19 -15.43 -14.03
CA LEU A 208 -5.89 -16.33 -14.94
C LEU A 208 -6.60 -17.45 -14.18
N VAL A 209 -5.91 -18.11 -13.25
CA VAL A 209 -6.51 -19.15 -12.38
C VAL A 209 -7.69 -18.56 -11.58
N GLY A 210 -7.51 -17.38 -11.02
CA GLY A 210 -8.52 -16.70 -10.23
C GLY A 210 -9.76 -16.31 -11.02
N VAL A 211 -9.57 -15.74 -12.21
CA VAL A 211 -10.69 -15.28 -13.05
C VAL A 211 -11.48 -16.43 -13.66
N TYR A 212 -10.85 -17.55 -14.00
CA TYR A 212 -11.52 -18.65 -14.70
C TYR A 212 -11.90 -19.81 -13.78
N ILE A 213 -11.04 -20.20 -12.84
CA ILE A 213 -11.25 -21.40 -12.02
C ILE A 213 -12.08 -21.07 -10.79
N LEU A 214 -11.70 -20.04 -10.01
CA LEU A 214 -12.39 -19.72 -8.75
C LEU A 214 -13.89 -19.42 -8.93
N PRO A 215 -14.34 -18.57 -9.86
CA PRO A 215 -15.77 -18.32 -10.05
C PRO A 215 -16.55 -19.59 -10.39
N THR A 216 -15.94 -20.50 -11.17
CA THR A 216 -16.54 -21.78 -11.52
C THR A 216 -16.69 -22.72 -10.31
N VAL A 217 -15.66 -22.76 -9.48
CA VAL A 217 -15.68 -23.56 -8.23
C VAL A 217 -16.72 -22.99 -7.27
N PHE A 218 -16.71 -21.69 -7.01
CA PHE A 218 -17.67 -21.04 -6.12
C PHE A 218 -19.12 -21.18 -6.63
N LYS A 219 -19.34 -21.09 -7.93
CA LYS A 219 -20.67 -21.29 -8.54
C LYS A 219 -21.19 -22.71 -8.30
N LYS A 220 -20.33 -23.73 -8.43
CA LYS A 220 -20.69 -25.13 -8.16
C LYS A 220 -20.89 -25.41 -6.67
N ALA A 221 -20.08 -24.78 -5.82
CA ALA A 221 -20.13 -24.96 -4.37
C ALA A 221 -21.19 -24.11 -3.66
N ASN A 222 -21.88 -23.20 -4.38
CA ASN A 222 -22.77 -22.18 -3.79
C ASN A 222 -23.86 -22.77 -2.88
N SER A 223 -24.37 -23.96 -3.18
CA SER A 223 -25.39 -24.65 -2.37
C SER A 223 -24.87 -25.14 -1.01
N PHE A 224 -23.55 -25.30 -0.86
CA PHE A 224 -22.89 -25.77 0.36
C PHE A 224 -22.22 -24.63 1.16
N LEU A 225 -22.13 -23.43 0.57
CA LEU A 225 -21.46 -22.27 1.15
C LEU A 225 -22.45 -21.45 2.01
N ASN A 226 -22.75 -21.91 3.23
CA ASN A 226 -23.35 -21.08 4.27
C ASN A 226 -22.32 -20.04 4.78
N GLN A 227 -22.70 -19.17 5.72
CA GLN A 227 -21.81 -18.11 6.22
C GLN A 227 -20.55 -18.67 6.89
N ASP A 228 -20.70 -19.70 7.71
CA ASP A 228 -19.60 -20.32 8.45
C ASP A 228 -18.62 -21.01 7.51
N THR A 229 -19.15 -21.79 6.56
CA THR A 229 -18.32 -22.48 5.55
C THR A 229 -17.60 -21.48 4.65
N LEU A 230 -18.28 -20.40 4.27
CA LEU A 230 -17.69 -19.35 3.44
C LEU A 230 -16.53 -18.63 4.14
N LEU A 231 -16.68 -18.37 5.46
CA LEU A 231 -15.59 -17.80 6.27
C LEU A 231 -14.38 -18.74 6.30
N VAL A 232 -14.58 -20.02 6.62
CA VAL A 232 -13.50 -21.01 6.71
C VAL A 232 -12.80 -21.17 5.36
N VAL A 233 -13.55 -21.27 4.27
CA VAL A 233 -12.99 -21.38 2.91
C VAL A 233 -12.19 -20.12 2.55
N SER A 234 -12.72 -18.93 2.84
CA SER A 234 -12.04 -17.68 2.53
C SER A 234 -10.75 -17.51 3.31
N MET A 235 -10.76 -17.84 4.62
CA MET A 235 -9.55 -17.80 5.44
C MET A 235 -8.55 -18.89 5.05
N GLY A 236 -9.03 -20.08 4.70
CA GLY A 236 -8.19 -21.16 4.18
C GLY A 236 -7.49 -20.78 2.87
N LEU A 237 -8.21 -20.13 1.95
CA LEU A 237 -7.62 -19.60 0.72
C LEU A 237 -6.63 -18.46 0.99
N CYS A 238 -6.95 -17.57 1.93
CA CYS A 238 -6.06 -16.48 2.35
C CYS A 238 -4.71 -17.02 2.84
N LEU A 239 -4.74 -17.87 3.88
CA LEU A 239 -3.54 -18.42 4.50
C LEU A 239 -2.81 -19.38 3.56
N GLY A 240 -3.54 -20.22 2.81
CA GLY A 240 -2.97 -21.15 1.84
C GLY A 240 -2.21 -20.41 0.74
N MET A 241 -2.77 -19.31 0.22
CA MET A 241 -2.11 -18.50 -0.80
C MET A 241 -0.93 -17.71 -0.25
N ALA A 242 -1.03 -17.21 0.99
CA ALA A 242 0.09 -16.56 1.67
C ALA A 242 1.29 -17.52 1.80
N VAL A 243 1.06 -18.74 2.28
CA VAL A 243 2.11 -19.79 2.38
C VAL A 243 2.66 -20.16 0.99
N PHE A 244 1.78 -20.33 0.01
CA PHE A 244 2.19 -20.66 -1.36
C PHE A 244 3.06 -19.55 -1.98
N SER A 245 2.73 -18.27 -1.72
CA SER A 245 3.55 -17.13 -2.14
C SER A 245 4.99 -17.22 -1.61
N VAL A 246 5.15 -17.57 -0.33
CA VAL A 246 6.48 -17.78 0.29
C VAL A 246 7.23 -18.94 -0.36
N MET A 247 6.54 -20.06 -0.67
CA MET A 247 7.16 -21.18 -1.39
C MET A 247 7.65 -20.79 -2.79
N CYS A 248 7.02 -19.79 -3.41
CA CYS A 248 7.45 -19.21 -4.70
C CYS A 248 8.56 -18.16 -4.56
N GLY A 249 9.00 -17.84 -3.32
CA GLY A 249 10.03 -16.83 -3.04
C GLY A 249 9.50 -15.40 -2.96
N PHE A 250 8.21 -15.23 -2.64
CA PHE A 250 7.56 -13.94 -2.41
C PHE A 250 7.14 -13.79 -0.94
N SER A 251 6.59 -12.61 -0.56
CA SER A 251 6.13 -12.37 0.81
C SER A 251 4.76 -13.00 1.10
N LEU A 252 4.47 -13.28 2.38
CA LEU A 252 3.13 -13.67 2.87
C LEU A 252 2.08 -12.63 2.47
N ALA A 253 2.43 -11.36 2.61
CA ALA A 253 1.61 -10.20 2.29
C ALA A 253 1.12 -10.20 0.84
N LEU A 254 2.02 -10.49 -0.12
CA LEU A 254 1.67 -10.55 -1.54
C LEU A 254 0.63 -11.63 -1.81
N GLY A 255 0.80 -12.82 -1.24
CA GLY A 255 -0.15 -13.92 -1.42
C GLY A 255 -1.56 -13.57 -0.93
N ALA A 256 -1.65 -12.94 0.23
CA ALA A 256 -2.92 -12.50 0.83
C ALA A 256 -3.64 -11.45 -0.04
N VAL A 257 -2.93 -10.43 -0.51
CA VAL A 257 -3.51 -9.41 -1.41
C VAL A 257 -3.98 -10.01 -2.72
N VAL A 258 -3.16 -10.85 -3.33
CA VAL A 258 -3.48 -11.48 -4.63
C VAL A 258 -4.76 -12.30 -4.54
N ILE A 259 -4.89 -13.19 -3.56
CA ILE A 259 -6.11 -14.00 -3.41
C ILE A 259 -7.33 -13.14 -3.06
N GLY A 260 -7.17 -12.11 -2.22
CA GLY A 260 -8.23 -11.15 -1.93
C GLY A 260 -8.74 -10.46 -3.19
N SER A 261 -7.83 -9.94 -4.02
CA SER A 261 -8.16 -9.27 -5.31
C SER A 261 -8.82 -10.22 -6.31
N ILE A 262 -8.44 -11.49 -6.33
CA ILE A 262 -9.06 -12.52 -7.15
C ILE A 262 -10.50 -12.76 -6.69
N LEU A 263 -10.71 -12.93 -5.39
CA LEU A 263 -12.04 -13.14 -4.80
C LEU A 263 -12.95 -11.92 -4.97
N ALA A 264 -12.40 -10.70 -4.96
CA ALA A 264 -13.12 -9.47 -5.27
C ALA A 264 -13.76 -9.47 -6.67
N GLY A 265 -13.18 -10.20 -7.62
CA GLY A 265 -13.73 -10.40 -8.97
C GLY A 265 -14.89 -11.39 -9.04
N THR A 266 -15.18 -12.13 -7.98
CA THR A 266 -16.23 -13.17 -7.95
C THR A 266 -17.59 -12.59 -7.59
N ASN A 267 -18.67 -13.33 -7.92
CA ASN A 267 -20.03 -12.95 -7.54
C ASN A 267 -20.29 -13.09 -6.01
N MET A 268 -19.34 -13.68 -5.29
CA MET A 268 -19.39 -13.88 -3.85
C MET A 268 -18.64 -12.81 -3.05
N ALA A 269 -18.00 -11.86 -3.72
CA ALA A 269 -17.14 -10.85 -3.10
C ALA A 269 -17.79 -10.15 -1.90
N GLU A 270 -19.01 -9.62 -2.04
CA GLU A 270 -19.73 -8.93 -0.97
C GLU A 270 -20.06 -9.86 0.22
N ARG A 271 -20.40 -11.13 -0.05
CA ARG A 271 -20.64 -12.11 1.01
C ARG A 271 -19.37 -12.48 1.74
N ILE A 272 -18.26 -12.67 1.00
CA ILE A 272 -16.94 -12.94 1.58
C ILE A 272 -16.49 -11.75 2.43
N GLU A 273 -16.58 -10.54 1.91
CA GLU A 273 -16.26 -9.31 2.64
C GLU A 273 -17.06 -9.21 3.94
N HIS A 274 -18.37 -9.45 3.89
CA HIS A 274 -19.23 -9.39 5.06
C HIS A 274 -18.84 -10.41 6.15
N VAL A 275 -18.54 -11.66 5.78
CA VAL A 275 -18.18 -12.70 6.77
C VAL A 275 -16.74 -12.55 7.28
N THR A 276 -15.85 -11.93 6.52
CA THR A 276 -14.43 -11.73 6.91
C THR A 276 -14.20 -10.42 7.66
N THR A 277 -15.11 -9.45 7.58
CA THR A 277 -14.97 -8.16 8.26
C THR A 277 -14.74 -8.28 9.77
N PRO A 278 -15.46 -9.10 10.55
CA PRO A 278 -15.19 -9.25 11.98
C PRO A 278 -13.77 -9.79 12.27
N VAL A 279 -13.27 -10.66 11.41
CA VAL A 279 -11.91 -11.22 11.52
C VAL A 279 -10.88 -10.14 11.20
N LYS A 280 -11.11 -9.35 10.13
CA LYS A 280 -10.30 -8.19 9.80
C LYS A 280 -10.23 -7.21 10.96
N ASP A 281 -11.35 -6.87 11.57
CA ASP A 281 -11.41 -5.89 12.66
C ASP A 281 -10.64 -6.37 13.89
N LEU A 282 -10.79 -7.68 14.24
CA LEU A 282 -10.06 -8.29 15.34
C LEU A 282 -8.55 -8.29 15.10
N PHE A 283 -8.12 -8.83 13.96
CA PHE A 283 -6.69 -8.93 13.65
C PHE A 283 -6.07 -7.59 13.24
N GLY A 284 -6.87 -6.64 12.79
CA GLY A 284 -6.46 -5.26 12.62
C GLY A 284 -6.09 -4.61 13.95
N ALA A 285 -6.90 -4.80 14.99
CA ALA A 285 -6.56 -4.34 16.34
C ALA A 285 -5.26 -4.98 16.83
N VAL A 286 -5.11 -6.32 16.66
CA VAL A 286 -3.88 -7.05 17.02
C VAL A 286 -2.67 -6.46 16.28
N PHE A 287 -2.78 -6.24 14.97
CA PHE A 287 -1.71 -5.65 14.17
C PHE A 287 -1.30 -4.26 14.67
N PHE A 288 -2.25 -3.33 14.83
CA PHE A 288 -1.91 -1.97 15.23
C PHE A 288 -1.38 -1.87 16.66
N ILE A 289 -1.83 -2.73 17.58
CA ILE A 289 -1.26 -2.82 18.93
C ILE A 289 0.18 -3.37 18.84
N SER A 290 0.41 -4.44 18.06
CA SER A 290 1.76 -4.98 17.85
C SER A 290 2.70 -3.94 17.21
N VAL A 291 2.21 -3.16 16.23
CA VAL A 291 2.94 -2.01 15.66
C VAL A 291 3.36 -1.02 16.76
N GLY A 292 2.43 -0.67 17.65
CA GLY A 292 2.71 0.22 18.77
C GLY A 292 3.76 -0.35 19.73
N MET A 293 3.73 -1.67 19.99
CA MET A 293 4.71 -2.35 20.87
C MET A 293 6.13 -2.36 20.30
N MET A 294 6.28 -2.34 18.98
CA MET A 294 7.59 -2.28 18.31
C MET A 294 8.23 -0.90 18.41
N VAL A 295 7.52 0.13 18.90
CA VAL A 295 8.04 1.49 19.05
C VAL A 295 8.93 1.56 20.28
N GLN A 296 10.16 2.02 20.08
CA GLN A 296 11.14 2.23 21.15
C GLN A 296 11.16 3.71 21.54
N PRO A 297 10.87 4.07 22.80
CA PRO A 297 10.85 5.47 23.27
C PRO A 297 12.18 6.21 23.04
N ASP A 298 13.31 5.51 23.24
CA ASP A 298 14.65 6.07 23.09
C ASP A 298 14.91 6.52 21.64
N ILE A 299 14.42 5.76 20.65
CA ILE A 299 14.53 6.14 19.24
C ILE A 299 13.73 7.42 18.96
N ILE A 300 12.53 7.57 19.54
CA ILE A 300 11.74 8.80 19.37
C ILE A 300 12.50 10.01 19.92
N VAL A 301 13.11 9.88 21.10
CA VAL A 301 13.89 10.96 21.70
C VAL A 301 15.16 11.26 20.88
N GLN A 302 15.86 10.24 20.42
CA GLN A 302 17.08 10.39 19.64
C GLN A 302 16.81 11.00 18.26
N TYR A 303 15.72 10.61 17.58
CA TYR A 303 15.36 11.02 16.21
C TYR A 303 14.24 12.05 16.18
N TRP A 304 14.05 12.85 17.24
CA TRP A 304 12.99 13.86 17.30
C TRP A 304 13.01 14.84 16.11
N LEU A 305 14.22 15.26 15.68
CA LEU A 305 14.39 16.20 14.58
C LEU A 305 14.02 15.59 13.22
N PRO A 306 14.52 14.40 12.83
CA PRO A 306 14.00 13.66 11.67
C PRO A 306 12.48 13.46 11.69
N ILE A 307 11.88 13.12 12.85
CA ILE A 307 10.43 12.95 12.98
C ILE A 307 9.68 14.24 12.66
N LEU A 308 10.13 15.38 13.19
CA LEU A 308 9.52 16.68 12.89
C LEU A 308 9.68 17.08 11.43
N ILE A 309 10.86 16.88 10.83
CA ILE A 309 11.13 17.17 9.42
C ILE A 309 10.22 16.31 8.54
N LEU A 310 10.16 15.00 8.78
CA LEU A 310 9.32 14.10 8.00
C LEU A 310 7.83 14.42 8.15
N SER A 311 7.37 14.76 9.37
CA SER A 311 5.99 15.19 9.60
C SER A 311 5.65 16.46 8.79
N ALA A 312 6.54 17.45 8.80
CA ALA A 312 6.37 18.67 8.02
C ALA A 312 6.39 18.38 6.52
N VAL A 313 7.28 17.52 6.05
CA VAL A 313 7.37 17.08 4.64
C VAL A 313 6.10 16.39 4.20
N VAL A 314 5.53 15.51 5.02
CA VAL A 314 4.25 14.85 4.72
C VAL A 314 3.14 15.89 4.60
N ILE A 315 2.97 16.73 5.60
CA ILE A 315 1.89 17.73 5.62
C ILE A 315 2.01 18.66 4.40
N VAL A 316 3.17 19.26 4.20
CA VAL A 316 3.40 20.24 3.12
C VAL A 316 3.35 19.56 1.75
N GLY A 317 3.97 18.40 1.60
CA GLY A 317 3.99 17.63 0.36
C GLY A 317 2.59 17.19 -0.07
N MET A 318 1.80 16.64 0.86
CA MET A 318 0.42 16.23 0.58
C MET A 318 -0.46 17.43 0.19
N ILE A 319 -0.33 18.57 0.87
CA ILE A 319 -1.03 19.80 0.49
C ILE A 319 -0.63 20.21 -0.93
N ILE A 320 0.66 20.25 -1.25
CA ILE A 320 1.16 20.71 -2.56
C ILE A 320 0.70 19.74 -3.66
N PHE A 321 1.03 18.45 -3.54
CA PHE A 321 0.75 17.46 -4.58
C PHE A 321 -0.74 17.16 -4.72
N GLY A 322 -1.50 17.12 -3.61
CA GLY A 322 -2.95 16.96 -3.62
C GLY A 322 -3.65 18.14 -4.27
N THR A 323 -3.28 19.38 -3.91
CA THR A 323 -3.81 20.60 -4.54
C THR A 323 -3.44 20.66 -6.02
N ALA A 324 -2.17 20.42 -6.38
CA ALA A 324 -1.70 20.43 -7.76
C ALA A 324 -2.42 19.37 -8.61
N GLY A 325 -2.57 18.15 -8.10
CA GLY A 325 -3.27 17.06 -8.80
C GLY A 325 -4.73 17.41 -9.09
N MET A 326 -5.45 17.95 -8.11
CA MET A 326 -6.82 18.40 -8.29
C MET A 326 -6.93 19.59 -9.28
N LEU A 327 -6.00 20.55 -9.26
CA LEU A 327 -5.98 21.65 -10.21
C LEU A 327 -5.70 21.16 -11.63
N ILE A 328 -4.71 20.31 -11.82
CA ILE A 328 -4.35 19.73 -13.14
C ILE A 328 -5.54 18.96 -13.74
N THR A 329 -6.36 18.35 -12.90
CA THR A 329 -7.56 17.63 -13.35
C THR A 329 -8.79 18.52 -13.54
N GLY A 330 -8.64 19.84 -13.45
CA GLY A 330 -9.70 20.81 -13.75
C GLY A 330 -10.68 21.06 -12.62
N GLN A 331 -10.34 20.72 -11.37
CA GLN A 331 -11.15 21.13 -10.22
C GLN A 331 -10.91 22.60 -9.88
N THR A 332 -11.91 23.25 -9.25
CA THR A 332 -11.78 24.64 -8.83
C THR A 332 -10.70 24.78 -7.76
N LEU A 333 -10.08 25.96 -7.66
CA LEU A 333 -9.03 26.24 -6.67
C LEU A 333 -9.47 25.90 -5.24
N ARG A 334 -10.70 26.23 -4.89
CA ARG A 334 -11.27 25.92 -3.57
C ARG A 334 -11.32 24.40 -3.31
N VAL A 335 -11.90 23.65 -4.23
CA VAL A 335 -11.99 22.19 -4.13
C VAL A 335 -10.59 21.55 -4.07
N ALA A 336 -9.64 22.09 -4.83
CA ALA A 336 -8.27 21.59 -4.86
C ALA A 336 -7.56 21.81 -3.51
N ILE A 337 -7.68 23.00 -2.91
CA ILE A 337 -7.10 23.31 -1.60
C ILE A 337 -7.76 22.48 -0.50
N GLU A 338 -9.11 22.43 -0.47
CA GLU A 338 -9.85 21.61 0.51
C GLU A 338 -9.43 20.13 0.43
N SER A 339 -9.21 19.60 -0.78
CA SER A 339 -8.75 18.23 -0.98
C SER A 339 -7.31 18.02 -0.51
N GLY A 340 -6.37 18.88 -0.89
CA GLY A 340 -4.96 18.77 -0.50
C GLY A 340 -4.77 18.85 1.02
N PHE A 341 -5.47 19.78 1.68
CA PHE A 341 -5.45 19.92 3.14
C PHE A 341 -6.08 18.74 3.88
N SER A 342 -6.91 17.96 3.20
CA SER A 342 -7.54 16.77 3.79
C SER A 342 -6.65 15.54 3.77
N LEU A 343 -5.62 15.48 2.93
CA LEU A 343 -4.77 14.32 2.72
C LEU A 343 -3.47 14.34 3.56
N THR A 344 -3.37 15.17 4.58
CA THR A 344 -2.14 15.54 5.30
C THR A 344 -1.60 14.50 6.29
N GLN A 345 -2.03 13.25 6.24
CA GLN A 345 -1.57 12.19 7.17
C GLN A 345 -1.02 10.98 6.43
N ILE A 346 -0.19 10.20 7.13
CA ILE A 346 0.26 8.88 6.70
C ILE A 346 -0.76 7.82 7.13
N GLY A 347 -1.08 6.91 6.21
CA GLY A 347 -2.01 5.81 6.43
C GLY A 347 -1.39 4.53 6.99
N GLU A 348 -2.25 3.54 7.20
CA GLU A 348 -1.90 2.19 7.63
C GLU A 348 -0.95 1.47 6.67
N PHE A 349 -0.98 1.81 5.39
CA PHE A 349 -0.06 1.24 4.40
C PHE A 349 1.40 1.55 4.68
N ALA A 350 1.71 2.67 5.31
CA ALA A 350 3.08 2.97 5.71
C ALA A 350 3.64 1.91 6.68
N PHE A 351 2.81 1.44 7.63
CA PHE A 351 3.22 0.39 8.57
C PHE A 351 3.35 -0.96 7.86
N ILE A 352 2.48 -1.24 6.90
CA ILE A 352 2.51 -2.46 6.10
C ILE A 352 3.78 -2.50 5.25
N ILE A 353 4.13 -1.39 4.59
CA ILE A 353 5.37 -1.25 3.81
C ILE A 353 6.60 -1.37 4.73
N ALA A 354 6.56 -0.74 5.92
CA ALA A 354 7.62 -0.85 6.90
C ALA A 354 7.81 -2.31 7.39
N SER A 355 6.71 -2.99 7.76
CA SER A 355 6.74 -4.41 8.16
C SER A 355 7.24 -5.31 7.04
N LEU A 356 6.88 -5.02 5.79
CA LEU A 356 7.41 -5.72 4.62
C LEU A 356 8.93 -5.56 4.52
N GLY A 357 9.43 -4.33 4.61
CA GLY A 357 10.88 -4.05 4.57
C GLY A 357 11.66 -4.72 5.71
N MET A 358 11.07 -4.75 6.91
CA MET A 358 11.63 -5.47 8.06
C MET A 358 11.67 -6.98 7.83
N SER A 359 10.57 -7.58 7.35
CA SER A 359 10.48 -9.02 7.08
C SER A 359 11.42 -9.50 5.97
N LEU A 360 11.76 -8.60 5.03
CA LEU A 360 12.75 -8.84 3.97
C LEU A 360 14.20 -8.57 4.43
N GLY A 361 14.39 -8.04 5.64
CA GLY A 361 15.72 -7.73 6.20
C GLY A 361 16.45 -6.57 5.52
N VAL A 362 15.73 -5.71 4.77
CA VAL A 362 16.31 -4.60 4.00
C VAL A 362 16.07 -3.23 4.61
N LEU A 363 15.12 -3.10 5.52
CA LEU A 363 14.80 -1.86 6.20
C LEU A 363 15.56 -1.76 7.53
N ASP A 364 16.19 -0.61 7.76
CA ASP A 364 16.82 -0.31 9.04
C ASP A 364 15.76 -0.28 10.15
N PRO A 365 15.95 -1.02 11.26
CA PRO A 365 15.00 -1.08 12.37
C PRO A 365 14.63 0.28 12.97
N THR A 366 15.49 1.30 12.83
CA THR A 366 15.23 2.66 13.36
C THR A 366 14.16 3.41 12.57
N ILE A 367 13.95 3.09 11.29
CA ILE A 367 12.99 3.77 10.43
C ILE A 367 11.55 3.47 10.83
N TYR A 368 11.28 2.23 11.29
CA TYR A 368 9.94 1.82 11.67
C TYR A 368 9.35 2.69 12.80
N PRO A 369 10.00 2.86 13.96
CA PRO A 369 9.53 3.76 15.03
C PRO A 369 9.41 5.22 14.59
N ILE A 370 10.30 5.70 13.71
CA ILE A 370 10.24 7.06 13.16
C ILE A 370 8.95 7.26 12.36
N VAL A 371 8.63 6.33 11.45
CA VAL A 371 7.41 6.42 10.61
C VAL A 371 6.15 6.30 11.46
N VAL A 372 6.14 5.45 12.50
CA VAL A 372 5.03 5.36 13.44
C VAL A 372 4.81 6.71 14.16
N ALA A 373 5.88 7.33 14.66
CA ALA A 373 5.79 8.64 15.31
C ALA A 373 5.29 9.73 14.36
N VAL A 374 5.77 9.76 13.09
CA VAL A 374 5.29 10.68 12.06
C VAL A 374 3.81 10.47 11.78
N SER A 375 3.35 9.20 11.69
CA SER A 375 1.94 8.89 11.48
C SER A 375 1.06 9.36 12.63
N VAL A 376 1.49 9.16 13.87
CA VAL A 376 0.76 9.66 15.06
C VAL A 376 0.61 11.18 15.01
N ILE A 377 1.70 11.91 14.75
CA ILE A 377 1.68 13.38 14.67
C ILE A 377 0.77 13.85 13.55
N THR A 378 0.93 13.29 12.34
CA THR A 378 0.16 13.70 11.18
C THR A 378 -1.33 13.35 11.29
N THR A 379 -1.66 12.19 11.88
CA THR A 379 -3.05 11.80 12.18
C THR A 379 -3.70 12.77 13.16
N PHE A 380 -2.99 13.11 14.23
CA PHE A 380 -3.53 14.02 15.25
C PHE A 380 -3.74 15.44 14.71
N THR A 381 -2.90 15.89 13.79
CA THR A 381 -2.97 17.23 13.20
C THR A 381 -3.97 17.34 12.05
N THR A 382 -4.37 16.25 11.41
CA THR A 382 -5.24 16.22 10.22
C THR A 382 -6.57 16.98 10.41
N PRO A 383 -7.37 16.80 11.48
CA PRO A 383 -8.62 17.55 11.65
C PRO A 383 -8.43 19.06 11.70
N TYR A 384 -7.27 19.51 12.18
CA TYR A 384 -6.94 20.95 12.22
C TYR A 384 -6.58 21.45 10.83
N PHE A 385 -5.81 20.70 10.03
CA PHE A 385 -5.51 21.06 8.64
C PHE A 385 -6.77 21.08 7.78
N ILE A 386 -7.69 20.12 7.94
CA ILE A 386 -8.99 20.15 7.25
C ILE A 386 -9.75 21.46 7.54
N LYS A 387 -9.77 21.90 8.81
CA LYS A 387 -10.40 23.19 9.18
C LYS A 387 -9.65 24.41 8.66
N MET A 388 -8.35 24.31 8.49
CA MET A 388 -7.50 25.38 7.95
C MET A 388 -7.64 25.56 6.43
N ALA A 389 -8.27 24.64 5.71
CA ALA A 389 -8.45 24.72 4.27
C ALA A 389 -9.20 25.98 3.81
N ASP A 390 -10.32 26.33 4.47
CA ASP A 390 -11.11 27.53 4.17
C ASP A 390 -10.33 28.84 4.43
N PRO A 391 -9.70 29.07 5.60
CA PRO A 391 -8.81 30.21 5.82
C PRO A 391 -7.65 30.29 4.82
N ALA A 392 -7.02 29.13 4.50
CA ALA A 392 -5.93 29.08 3.54
C ALA A 392 -6.39 29.46 2.12
N TYR A 393 -7.55 28.96 1.69
CA TYR A 393 -8.16 29.34 0.42
C TYR A 393 -8.39 30.87 0.36
N ASN A 394 -9.00 31.47 1.37
CA ASN A 394 -9.30 32.91 1.41
C ASN A 394 -8.00 33.75 1.39
N LEU A 395 -6.94 33.27 2.05
CA LEU A 395 -5.63 33.94 2.06
C LEU A 395 -4.98 33.89 0.66
N ILE A 396 -4.99 32.70 0.05
CA ILE A 396 -4.43 32.48 -1.29
C ILE A 396 -5.21 33.29 -2.32
N GLU A 397 -6.55 33.25 -2.30
CA GLU A 397 -7.43 33.98 -3.21
C GLU A 397 -7.18 35.50 -3.14
N LYS A 398 -6.98 36.05 -1.94
CA LYS A 398 -6.72 37.48 -1.74
C LYS A 398 -5.37 37.92 -2.31
N HIS A 399 -4.34 37.06 -2.29
CA HIS A 399 -2.99 37.38 -2.74
C HIS A 399 -2.70 36.91 -4.17
N LEU A 400 -3.62 36.14 -4.79
CA LEU A 400 -3.42 35.60 -6.13
C LEU A 400 -3.54 36.71 -7.16
N PRO A 401 -2.53 36.90 -8.06
CA PRO A 401 -2.61 37.89 -9.15
C PRO A 401 -3.83 37.62 -10.03
N ARG A 402 -4.55 38.69 -10.43
CA ARG A 402 -5.76 38.57 -11.29
C ARG A 402 -5.53 37.77 -12.57
N ARG A 403 -4.32 37.81 -13.13
CA ARG A 403 -3.94 37.02 -14.32
C ARG A 403 -3.97 35.52 -14.04
N LEU A 404 -3.46 35.09 -12.87
CA LEU A 404 -3.41 33.69 -12.49
C LEU A 404 -4.80 33.13 -12.15
N HIS A 405 -5.63 33.93 -11.47
CA HIS A 405 -7.03 33.63 -11.21
C HIS A 405 -7.81 33.36 -12.51
N PHE A 406 -7.67 34.29 -13.48
CA PHE A 406 -8.31 34.16 -14.79
C PHE A 406 -7.82 32.93 -15.56
N LEU A 407 -6.53 32.57 -15.47
CA LEU A 407 -5.97 31.39 -16.12
C LEU A 407 -6.52 30.09 -15.47
N ILE A 408 -6.58 30.03 -14.16
CA ILE A 408 -7.13 28.85 -13.43
C ILE A 408 -8.63 28.68 -13.77
N ASP A 409 -9.42 29.75 -13.72
CA ASP A 409 -10.85 29.69 -14.01
C ASP A 409 -11.11 29.30 -15.46
N ARG A 410 -10.36 29.87 -16.42
CA ARG A 410 -10.45 29.52 -17.83
C ARG A 410 -10.06 28.07 -18.10
N TYR A 411 -9.01 27.59 -17.43
CA TYR A 411 -8.57 26.20 -17.53
C TYR A 411 -9.63 25.24 -16.99
N THR A 412 -10.17 25.53 -15.80
CA THR A 412 -11.24 24.75 -15.17
C THR A 412 -12.51 24.71 -16.03
N GLN A 413 -12.93 25.87 -16.56
CA GLN A 413 -14.11 25.95 -17.43
C GLN A 413 -13.92 25.21 -18.76
N ASN A 414 -12.72 25.25 -19.34
CA ASN A 414 -12.43 24.54 -20.58
C ASN A 414 -12.47 23.02 -20.40
N ILE A 415 -11.87 22.51 -19.33
CA ILE A 415 -11.91 21.06 -19.04
C ILE A 415 -13.33 20.59 -18.76
N THR A 416 -14.13 21.37 -18.03
CA THR A 416 -15.54 21.04 -17.74
C THR A 416 -16.42 21.08 -18.99
N LYS A 417 -16.16 22.01 -19.92
CA LYS A 417 -16.92 22.12 -21.18
C LYS A 417 -16.51 21.11 -22.24
N THR A 418 -15.23 20.78 -22.31
CA THR A 418 -14.72 19.77 -23.28
C THR A 418 -15.04 18.37 -22.84
N GLY A 419 -15.75 18.16 -21.72
CA GLY A 419 -16.14 16.86 -21.18
C GLY A 419 -15.30 15.79 -21.83
N VAL A 420 -14.05 15.60 -21.44
CA VAL A 420 -13.27 14.46 -21.94
C VAL A 420 -14.15 13.27 -21.63
N SER A 421 -14.84 12.78 -22.65
CA SER A 421 -15.71 11.65 -22.49
C SER A 421 -14.78 10.52 -22.06
N THR A 422 -14.63 10.38 -20.75
CA THR A 422 -13.96 9.25 -20.08
C THR A 422 -14.46 7.95 -20.69
N SER A 423 -15.67 7.97 -21.26
CA SER A 423 -16.26 6.88 -22.00
C SER A 423 -15.49 6.48 -23.27
N ALA A 424 -14.92 7.40 -24.06
CA ALA A 424 -14.24 7.05 -25.31
C ALA A 424 -12.89 6.35 -25.02
N TRP A 425 -12.10 6.87 -24.07
CA TRP A 425 -10.85 6.24 -23.64
C TRP A 425 -11.08 4.90 -22.95
N ILE A 426 -12.09 4.81 -22.09
CA ILE A 426 -12.48 3.57 -21.40
C ILE A 426 -12.97 2.54 -22.43
N ILE A 427 -13.73 2.93 -23.45
CA ILE A 427 -14.19 2.04 -24.51
C ILE A 427 -12.99 1.53 -25.34
N ILE A 428 -12.04 2.42 -25.70
CA ILE A 428 -10.83 2.05 -26.44
C ILE A 428 -9.93 1.14 -25.61
N LEU A 429 -9.68 1.49 -24.32
CA LEU A 429 -8.94 0.63 -23.39
C LEU A 429 -9.64 -0.73 -23.21
N LYS A 430 -10.93 -0.74 -22.91
CA LYS A 430 -11.69 -1.98 -22.69
C LYS A 430 -11.72 -2.89 -23.91
N ARG A 431 -11.79 -2.31 -25.13
CA ARG A 431 -11.75 -3.05 -26.40
C ARG A 431 -10.36 -3.59 -26.74
N ASN A 432 -9.30 -2.85 -26.39
CA ASN A 432 -7.93 -3.22 -26.74
C ASN A 432 -7.13 -3.81 -25.56
N MET A 433 -7.58 -3.69 -24.32
CA MET A 433 -6.85 -4.16 -23.14
C MET A 433 -6.56 -5.67 -23.22
N TRP A 434 -7.53 -6.47 -23.67
CA TRP A 434 -7.31 -7.90 -23.88
C TRP A 434 -6.21 -8.19 -24.91
N ARG A 435 -6.15 -7.40 -25.99
CA ARG A 435 -5.11 -7.54 -27.02
C ARG A 435 -3.76 -7.09 -26.51
N ILE A 436 -3.70 -5.99 -25.75
CA ILE A 436 -2.46 -5.49 -25.15
C ILE A 436 -1.90 -6.51 -24.16
N VAL A 437 -2.74 -7.04 -23.25
CA VAL A 437 -2.36 -8.09 -22.32
C VAL A 437 -1.90 -9.35 -23.06
N LEU A 438 -2.66 -9.81 -24.06
CA LEU A 438 -2.31 -10.98 -24.86
C LEU A 438 -0.96 -10.79 -25.59
N TYR A 439 -0.76 -9.64 -26.23
CA TYR A 439 0.49 -9.35 -26.94
C TYR A 439 1.67 -9.20 -25.99
N SER A 440 1.46 -8.60 -24.81
CA SER A 440 2.51 -8.52 -23.77
C SER A 440 2.90 -9.92 -23.28
N ILE A 441 1.93 -10.81 -23.06
CA ILE A 441 2.17 -12.21 -22.66
C ILE A 441 2.93 -12.96 -23.76
N VAL A 442 2.50 -12.83 -25.01
CA VAL A 442 3.15 -13.47 -26.14
C VAL A 442 4.58 -12.96 -26.32
N LEU A 443 4.80 -11.67 -26.19
CA LEU A 443 6.13 -11.04 -26.31
C LEU A 443 7.06 -11.51 -25.18
N LEU A 444 6.55 -11.59 -23.96
CA LEU A 444 7.29 -12.09 -22.79
C LEU A 444 7.60 -13.59 -22.94
N ALA A 445 6.65 -14.40 -23.41
CA ALA A 445 6.87 -15.82 -23.68
C ALA A 445 7.93 -16.03 -24.78
N ILE A 446 7.87 -15.24 -25.85
CA ILE A 446 8.88 -15.29 -26.93
C ILE A 446 10.26 -14.91 -26.38
N THR A 447 10.36 -13.87 -25.52
CA THR A 447 11.62 -13.45 -24.92
C THR A 447 12.21 -14.53 -24.01
N ILE A 448 11.39 -15.15 -23.15
CA ILE A 448 11.80 -16.24 -22.27
C ILE A 448 12.21 -17.48 -23.08
N CYS A 449 11.43 -17.88 -24.08
CA CYS A 449 11.78 -19.00 -24.97
C CYS A 449 13.06 -18.72 -25.77
N SER A 450 13.23 -17.47 -26.23
CA SER A 450 14.44 -17.08 -26.95
C SER A 450 15.69 -17.15 -26.07
N GLN A 451 15.62 -16.69 -24.83
CA GLN A 451 16.75 -16.71 -23.93
C GLN A 451 17.09 -18.11 -23.38
N ASN A 452 16.07 -18.90 -23.03
CA ASN A 452 16.30 -20.20 -22.38
C ASN A 452 16.51 -21.37 -23.36
N TYR A 453 16.03 -21.26 -24.57
CA TYR A 453 16.11 -22.36 -25.55
C TYR A 453 16.82 -21.96 -26.84
N LEU A 454 16.49 -20.79 -27.41
CA LEU A 454 17.04 -20.40 -28.71
C LEU A 454 18.51 -19.94 -28.60
N MET A 455 18.84 -19.16 -27.58
CA MET A 455 20.23 -18.68 -27.36
C MET A 455 21.20 -19.81 -27.03
N PRO A 456 20.96 -20.73 -26.09
CA PRO A 456 21.83 -21.87 -25.83
C PRO A 456 21.94 -22.81 -27.05
N TYR A 457 20.85 -22.97 -27.79
CA TYR A 457 20.87 -23.78 -29.02
C TYR A 457 21.72 -23.15 -30.12
N LEU A 458 21.63 -21.83 -30.31
CA LEU A 458 22.47 -21.07 -31.22
C LEU A 458 23.93 -21.05 -30.78
N GLU A 459 24.20 -20.91 -29.50
CA GLU A 459 25.57 -20.97 -28.94
C GLU A 459 26.24 -22.33 -29.15
N ASN A 460 25.47 -23.41 -29.21
CA ASN A 460 25.99 -24.74 -29.48
C ASN A 460 26.29 -25.00 -30.98
N ILE A 461 25.60 -24.30 -31.88
CA ILE A 461 25.74 -24.51 -33.35
C ILE A 461 26.75 -23.54 -33.97
N LEU A 462 26.96 -22.38 -33.36
CA LEU A 462 27.80 -21.33 -33.92
C LEU A 462 29.31 -21.62 -33.71
N PRO A 463 30.17 -21.40 -34.72
CA PRO A 463 31.64 -21.53 -34.59
C PRO A 463 32.19 -20.55 -33.55
N GLU A 464 33.33 -20.91 -32.89
CA GLU A 464 33.90 -20.12 -31.77
C GLU A 464 34.16 -18.64 -32.08
N TRP A 465 34.56 -18.30 -33.32
CA TRP A 465 34.76 -16.90 -33.70
C TRP A 465 33.48 -16.04 -33.76
N SER A 466 32.32 -16.66 -33.94
CA SER A 466 31.03 -15.96 -33.88
C SER A 466 30.48 -15.86 -32.47
N ARG A 467 30.83 -16.78 -31.55
CA ARG A 467 30.50 -16.73 -30.13
C ARG A 467 31.13 -15.51 -29.46
N GLN A 468 32.42 -15.23 -29.75
CA GLN A 468 33.10 -14.03 -29.22
C GLN A 468 32.45 -12.73 -29.69
N ARG A 469 31.97 -12.63 -30.92
CA ARG A 469 31.28 -11.44 -31.42
C ARG A 469 29.88 -11.25 -30.78
N LEU A 470 29.19 -12.32 -30.46
CA LEU A 470 27.91 -12.28 -29.78
C LEU A 470 28.07 -11.87 -28.30
N HIS A 471 29.12 -12.37 -27.62
CA HIS A 471 29.46 -11.92 -26.26
C HIS A 471 29.86 -10.44 -26.21
N LEU A 472 30.66 -9.98 -27.16
CA LEU A 472 31.04 -8.55 -27.27
C LEU A 472 29.88 -7.64 -27.65
N ARG A 473 28.89 -8.12 -28.42
CA ARG A 473 27.63 -7.38 -28.66
C ARG A 473 26.73 -7.39 -27.45
N LYS A 474 26.63 -8.47 -26.68
CA LYS A 474 25.90 -8.47 -25.38
C LYS A 474 26.49 -7.41 -24.43
N MET A 475 27.83 -7.32 -24.29
CA MET A 475 28.45 -6.28 -23.46
C MET A 475 28.20 -4.87 -23.98
N ARG A 476 28.22 -4.60 -25.29
CA ARG A 476 27.94 -3.25 -25.83
C ARG A 476 26.48 -2.81 -25.72
N TRP A 477 25.52 -3.72 -25.65
CA TRP A 477 24.12 -3.39 -25.40
C TRP A 477 23.82 -3.09 -23.93
N PHE A 478 24.67 -3.53 -23.02
CA PHE A 478 24.56 -3.29 -21.58
C PHE A 478 25.45 -2.13 -21.08
N GLU A 479 26.48 -1.75 -21.83
CA GLU A 479 27.38 -0.63 -21.53
C GLU A 479 27.00 0.63 -22.34
N GLY A 480 25.72 0.95 -22.46
CA GLY A 480 25.20 2.07 -23.23
C GLY A 480 26.17 3.26 -23.41
N ASP A 481 26.51 3.58 -24.67
CA ASP A 481 27.09 4.85 -25.09
C ASP A 481 26.12 6.00 -24.77
#